data_a62509bdd91060aa69f65e04f034ed9e
#
_entry.id   a62509bdd91060aa69f65e04f034ed9e
#
_cell.length_a   1.000
_cell.length_b   1.000
_cell.length_c   1.000
_cell.angle_alpha   90.00
_cell.angle_beta   90.00
_cell.angle_gamma   90.00
#
_symmetry.space_group_name_H-M   'P 1'
#
loop_
_entity.id
_entity.type
_entity.pdbx_description
1 polymer ?
#
loop_
_entity_poly.entity_id
_entity_poly.type
_entity_poly.pdbx_seq_one_letter_code
_entity_poly.pdbx_strand_id
1 'polypeptide(L)'
;MRIVWKLFGFSRRLLQVEWCHPSESILLFTLVPRLRKAPSVFLLGQRQGLSTMPEIEASVRDSELFSPPSDVRGMRELDRTAFKKTVSIPVLKARKEVVNRLMRALRRVALQRPGIKRVIEDPKDEDSRLIMLDPYRMLTADSFDKAELGVLKELDVSPQLSQYNLELTYENFKSEEILKAVLPEGQDVTSGFSRVGHIAHLNLRDHQLPFKHLIVMVDKNPGITSAVNKTSNIDNTYRNFQMEVLCGEENMLTKVRENNYTYEFDFSKVYWNPRLSTEHGRITELLNPGDVLFDVFAGVGPFAIPAARKNCTVFANDLNPESHKWLLHNCKLNKVDQKVKVFNMDGKDFIQGPVREELMLRLGLSAEAKPSVHIVMNLPAKAIEFLSVFRSLLDGQPCSTELLPTVHCYCFSKDSDPAKDVRQQAEAVLGVSLETSSSVHLVRNVAPNKEMLCITFQIPTATLYRNQSLSLQNDQEPPLKRQKTGDPFSGEPQIASDS
;
A
#
# COMPACT_ATOMS: atom_id res chain seq x y z
N MET A 1 44.48 -27.95 -18.85
CA MET A 1 44.48 -28.64 -17.55
C MET A 1 43.05 -28.63 -17.02
N ARG A 2 42.28 -29.60 -17.33
CA ARG A 2 41.80 -30.75 -16.54
C ARG A 2 41.42 -30.31 -15.12
N ILE A 3 40.12 -30.30 -14.78
CA ILE A 3 39.23 -31.37 -14.29
C ILE A 3 38.74 -30.94 -12.90
N VAL A 4 37.56 -31.15 -12.37
CA VAL A 4 36.71 -32.36 -12.22
C VAL A 4 35.25 -31.98 -11.95
N TRP A 5 34.35 -32.67 -12.60
CA TRP A 5 32.92 -32.77 -12.34
C TRP A 5 32.63 -33.70 -11.15
N LYS A 6 31.63 -33.37 -10.34
CA LYS A 6 30.89 -34.39 -9.60
C LYS A 6 29.39 -34.13 -9.70
N LEU A 7 28.77 -35.13 -10.31
CA LEU A 7 27.34 -35.42 -10.48
C LEU A 7 26.62 -35.69 -9.15
N PHE A 8 25.41 -35.20 -9.04
CA PHE A 8 24.30 -35.97 -8.43
C PHE A 8 23.04 -35.71 -9.24
N GLY A 9 22.47 -36.79 -9.78
CA GLY A 9 21.28 -36.80 -10.59
C GLY A 9 20.00 -36.87 -9.78
N PHE A 10 18.94 -36.33 -10.36
CA PHE A 10 17.57 -36.77 -10.11
C PHE A 10 16.77 -36.83 -11.41
N SER A 11 16.07 -37.91 -11.53
CA SER A 11 15.27 -38.46 -12.58
C SER A 11 14.25 -37.54 -13.23
N ARG A 12 14.28 -37.48 -14.57
CA ARG A 12 13.16 -37.01 -15.42
C ARG A 12 12.07 -38.08 -15.50
N ARG A 13 10.83 -37.75 -15.22
CA ARG A 13 9.67 -38.45 -15.75
C ARG A 13 9.02 -37.59 -16.82
N LEU A 14 9.08 -38.04 -18.03
CA LEU A 14 8.29 -37.62 -19.18
C LEU A 14 6.82 -38.01 -18.95
N LEU A 15 5.92 -37.09 -19.10
CA LEU A 15 4.51 -37.35 -19.39
C LEU A 15 4.25 -36.89 -20.81
N GLN A 16 3.99 -37.85 -21.68
CA GLN A 16 3.41 -37.65 -23.00
C GLN A 16 1.95 -37.22 -22.83
N VAL A 17 1.56 -36.19 -23.54
CA VAL A 17 0.15 -35.82 -23.73
C VAL A 17 -0.13 -35.98 -25.21
N GLU A 18 -0.97 -37.00 -25.52
CA GLU A 18 -1.51 -37.24 -26.86
C GLU A 18 -2.63 -36.23 -27.15
N TRP A 19 -2.65 -35.75 -28.36
CA TRP A 19 -3.69 -34.92 -28.94
C TRP A 19 -4.86 -35.80 -29.44
N CYS A 20 -6.08 -35.49 -29.02
CA CYS A 20 -7.29 -35.89 -29.72
C CYS A 20 -8.19 -34.70 -29.99
N HIS A 21 -8.56 -34.50 -31.23
CA HIS A 21 -9.49 -33.48 -31.75
C HIS A 21 -10.92 -34.07 -31.87
N PRO A 22 -11.95 -33.29 -32.27
CA PRO A 22 -13.11 -32.99 -31.43
C PRO A 22 -14.41 -33.62 -31.96
N SER A 23 -15.42 -33.72 -31.12
CA SER A 23 -16.84 -33.78 -31.60
C SER A 23 -17.79 -33.31 -30.50
N GLU A 24 -18.57 -32.36 -30.91
CA GLU A 24 -19.86 -31.83 -30.45
C GLU A 24 -20.57 -32.54 -29.28
N SER A 25 -20.95 -31.78 -28.25
CA SER A 25 -22.24 -31.94 -27.56
C SER A 25 -22.58 -30.67 -26.76
N ILE A 26 -23.72 -30.13 -27.12
CA ILE A 26 -24.46 -29.04 -26.50
C ILE A 26 -24.94 -29.47 -25.11
N LEU A 27 -24.58 -28.70 -24.06
CA LEU A 27 -25.27 -28.79 -22.78
C LEU A 27 -25.66 -27.38 -22.30
N LEU A 28 -26.98 -27.18 -22.31
CA LEU A 28 -27.69 -26.05 -21.72
C LEU A 28 -27.34 -25.92 -20.22
N PHE A 29 -26.84 -24.79 -19.80
CA PHE A 29 -26.86 -24.37 -18.40
C PHE A 29 -27.91 -23.29 -18.19
N THR A 30 -28.93 -23.66 -17.44
CA THR A 30 -30.02 -22.82 -16.94
C THR A 30 -29.44 -21.78 -15.95
N LEU A 31 -29.67 -20.51 -16.25
CA LEU A 31 -29.45 -19.36 -15.36
C LEU A 31 -30.49 -19.38 -14.23
N VAL A 32 -30.02 -19.43 -12.99
CA VAL A 32 -30.84 -19.14 -11.79
C VAL A 32 -30.51 -17.71 -11.34
N PRO A 33 -31.49 -16.79 -11.24
CA PRO A 33 -31.22 -15.42 -10.80
C PRO A 33 -31.11 -15.34 -9.27
N ARG A 34 -30.04 -14.74 -8.80
CA ARG A 34 -29.88 -14.38 -7.38
C ARG A 34 -30.80 -13.20 -7.04
N LEU A 35 -31.79 -13.45 -6.23
CA LEU A 35 -32.67 -12.45 -5.59
C LEU A 35 -31.89 -11.56 -4.62
N ARG A 36 -32.05 -10.24 -4.80
CA ARG A 36 -31.64 -9.19 -3.86
C ARG A 36 -32.52 -9.27 -2.61
N LYS A 37 -31.91 -9.24 -1.42
CA LYS A 37 -32.63 -9.08 -0.16
C LYS A 37 -32.97 -7.60 0.07
N ALA A 38 -34.26 -7.33 0.26
CA ALA A 38 -34.80 -6.09 0.79
C ALA A 38 -34.79 -6.08 2.33
N PRO A 39 -34.86 -4.93 3.01
CA PRO A 39 -34.71 -4.83 4.45
C PRO A 39 -35.97 -5.30 5.19
N SER A 40 -35.81 -6.14 6.19
CA SER A 40 -36.88 -6.61 7.07
C SER A 40 -37.01 -5.73 8.30
N VAL A 41 -38.25 -5.32 8.51
CA VAL A 41 -38.80 -4.61 9.63
C VAL A 41 -38.77 -5.45 10.92
N PHE A 42 -38.49 -4.79 12.04
CA PHE A 42 -38.54 -5.33 13.40
C PHE A 42 -39.90 -5.90 13.75
N LEU A 43 -39.93 -7.13 14.26
CA LEU A 43 -40.99 -7.65 15.11
C LEU A 43 -40.36 -8.30 16.35
N LEU A 44 -40.69 -7.73 17.49
CA LEU A 44 -40.40 -8.27 18.83
C LEU A 44 -41.13 -9.60 19.00
N GLY A 45 -40.35 -10.66 19.28
CA GLY A 45 -40.85 -11.93 19.73
C GLY A 45 -39.89 -12.53 20.77
N GLN A 46 -40.34 -12.55 22.02
CA GLN A 46 -39.64 -13.24 23.11
C GLN A 46 -39.44 -14.72 22.77
N ARG A 47 -38.17 -15.19 22.84
CA ARG A 47 -37.85 -16.60 23.10
C ARG A 47 -36.69 -16.69 24.08
N GLN A 48 -36.98 -17.43 25.14
CA GLN A 48 -36.09 -17.81 26.21
C GLN A 48 -34.89 -18.65 25.68
N GLY A 49 -33.75 -18.35 26.25
CA GLY A 49 -32.63 -19.20 26.63
C GLY A 49 -32.12 -20.26 25.66
N LEU A 50 -30.91 -19.99 25.13
CA LEU A 50 -29.86 -21.02 25.05
C LEU A 50 -28.50 -20.32 25.02
N SER A 51 -27.71 -20.63 25.99
CA SER A 51 -26.31 -20.40 26.27
C SER A 51 -25.42 -20.38 25.01
N THR A 52 -24.88 -19.20 24.65
CA THR A 52 -23.67 -19.08 23.84
C THR A 52 -22.83 -17.90 24.36
N MET A 53 -22.23 -18.07 25.53
CA MET A 53 -21.22 -17.16 26.09
C MET A 53 -20.04 -17.94 26.69
N PRO A 54 -19.13 -18.54 25.88
CA PRO A 54 -17.77 -18.78 26.39
C PRO A 54 -16.66 -18.05 25.63
N GLU A 55 -16.86 -17.59 24.35
CA GLU A 55 -15.74 -17.04 23.59
C GLU A 55 -15.42 -15.57 23.88
N ILE A 56 -16.39 -14.74 24.23
CA ILE A 56 -16.17 -13.33 24.54
C ILE A 56 -15.60 -13.17 25.96
N GLU A 57 -16.07 -13.94 26.92
CA GLU A 57 -15.49 -13.92 28.28
C GLU A 57 -14.07 -14.51 28.34
N ALA A 58 -13.73 -15.49 27.49
CA ALA A 58 -12.38 -16.02 27.38
C ALA A 58 -11.40 -14.97 26.82
N SER A 59 -11.77 -14.15 25.84
CA SER A 59 -10.91 -13.13 25.27
C SER A 59 -10.64 -11.95 26.22
N VAL A 60 -11.59 -11.60 27.08
CA VAL A 60 -11.42 -10.56 28.10
C VAL A 60 -10.54 -11.05 29.26
N ARG A 61 -10.71 -12.29 29.71
CA ARG A 61 -9.86 -12.91 30.75
C ARG A 61 -8.42 -13.14 30.27
N ASP A 62 -8.22 -13.44 28.97
CA ASP A 62 -6.87 -13.60 28.36
C ASP A 62 -6.05 -12.32 28.46
N SER A 63 -6.70 -11.15 28.52
CA SER A 63 -6.02 -9.87 28.68
C SER A 63 -5.47 -9.63 30.09
N GLU A 64 -6.00 -10.23 31.14
CA GLU A 64 -5.61 -9.89 32.53
C GLU A 64 -4.42 -10.68 33.07
N LEU A 65 -4.40 -12.02 32.93
CA LEU A 65 -3.33 -12.86 33.50
C LEU A 65 -1.96 -12.52 32.92
N PHE A 66 -1.91 -12.38 31.59
CA PHE A 66 -0.69 -12.09 30.82
C PHE A 66 -0.51 -10.61 30.47
N SER A 67 -1.31 -9.70 31.02
CA SER A 67 -1.05 -8.26 30.89
C SER A 67 0.19 -7.85 31.65
N PRO A 68 0.95 -6.85 31.18
CA PRO A 68 2.01 -6.24 31.98
C PRO A 68 1.51 -5.76 33.33
N PRO A 69 2.41 -5.55 34.30
CA PRO A 69 2.05 -4.96 35.62
C PRO A 69 1.35 -3.60 35.44
N SER A 70 0.39 -3.30 36.33
CA SER A 70 -0.33 -2.00 36.32
C SER A 70 0.57 -0.80 36.61
N ASP A 71 1.66 -1.02 37.33
CA ASP A 71 2.58 0.01 37.81
C ASP A 71 3.39 0.67 36.69
N VAL A 72 3.40 0.06 35.48
CA VAL A 72 4.04 0.66 34.30
C VAL A 72 3.18 1.76 33.66
N ARG A 73 1.95 1.98 34.12
CA ARG A 73 1.04 2.99 33.55
C ARG A 73 1.58 4.41 33.75
N GLY A 74 1.56 5.19 32.65
CA GLY A 74 2.07 6.56 32.65
C GLY A 74 3.60 6.68 32.58
N MET A 75 4.32 5.57 32.45
CA MET A 75 5.77 5.51 32.30
C MET A 75 6.20 6.33 31.05
N ARG A 76 7.12 7.28 31.20
CA ARG A 76 7.64 8.13 30.10
C ARG A 76 8.99 7.68 29.58
N GLU A 77 9.79 7.02 30.41
CA GLU A 77 11.05 6.39 30.05
C GLU A 77 10.94 4.88 30.24
N LEU A 78 11.50 4.10 29.34
CA LEU A 78 11.35 2.65 29.34
C LEU A 78 12.25 2.01 30.39
N ASP A 79 11.66 1.56 31.49
CA ASP A 79 12.29 0.64 32.44
C ASP A 79 11.80 -0.79 32.16
N ARG A 80 12.65 -1.61 31.51
CA ARG A 80 12.32 -3.01 31.20
C ARG A 80 12.17 -3.88 32.45
N THR A 81 12.81 -3.50 33.57
CA THR A 81 12.76 -4.28 34.81
C THR A 81 11.40 -4.18 35.49
N ALA A 82 10.66 -3.09 35.30
CA ALA A 82 9.31 -2.89 35.82
C ALA A 82 8.27 -3.85 35.20
N PHE A 83 8.61 -4.54 34.12
CA PHE A 83 7.69 -5.50 33.47
C PHE A 83 7.76 -6.91 34.06
N LYS A 84 8.48 -7.10 35.16
CA LYS A 84 8.57 -8.39 35.81
C LYS A 84 7.26 -8.77 36.51
N LYS A 85 6.72 -9.97 36.18
CA LYS A 85 5.46 -10.51 36.74
C LYS A 85 5.53 -12.01 36.84
N THR A 86 5.06 -12.57 37.97
CA THR A 86 4.92 -14.03 38.13
C THR A 86 3.48 -14.42 37.91
N VAL A 87 3.25 -15.44 37.07
CA VAL A 87 1.93 -16.01 36.79
C VAL A 87 1.95 -17.50 37.02
N SER A 88 0.87 -18.05 37.63
CA SER A 88 0.72 -19.49 37.80
C SER A 88 0.02 -20.10 36.61
N ILE A 89 0.65 -21.10 35.99
CA ILE A 89 0.13 -21.76 34.78
C ILE A 89 0.07 -23.27 34.97
N PRO A 90 -0.89 -23.97 34.31
CA PRO A 90 -0.95 -25.42 34.36
C PRO A 90 0.18 -26.03 33.54
N VAL A 91 0.77 -27.08 34.05
CA VAL A 91 1.79 -27.89 33.37
C VAL A 91 1.45 -29.36 33.41
N LEU A 92 1.81 -30.08 32.35
CA LEU A 92 1.72 -31.53 32.26
C LEU A 92 3.13 -32.14 32.38
N LYS A 93 3.33 -33.04 33.32
CA LYS A 93 4.58 -33.77 33.44
C LYS A 93 4.60 -34.96 32.50
N ALA A 94 5.69 -35.15 31.78
CA ALA A 94 5.89 -36.28 30.87
C ALA A 94 7.36 -36.69 30.80
N ARG A 95 7.64 -37.96 30.51
CA ARG A 95 9.00 -38.44 30.26
C ARG A 95 9.58 -37.79 28.99
N LYS A 96 10.89 -37.50 28.99
CA LYS A 96 11.58 -36.78 27.90
C LYS A 96 11.42 -37.44 26.52
N GLU A 97 11.33 -38.79 26.45
CA GLU A 97 11.23 -39.58 25.23
C GLU A 97 9.92 -39.30 24.47
N VAL A 98 8.81 -39.05 25.19
CA VAL A 98 7.46 -38.91 24.60
C VAL A 98 7.08 -37.46 24.29
N VAL A 99 7.86 -36.49 24.78
CA VAL A 99 7.55 -35.04 24.66
C VAL A 99 7.28 -34.60 23.25
N ASN A 100 8.07 -35.03 22.28
CA ASN A 100 7.90 -34.62 20.88
C ASN A 100 6.58 -35.10 20.27
N ARG A 101 6.09 -36.27 20.65
CA ARG A 101 4.76 -36.79 20.23
C ARG A 101 3.65 -36.00 20.94
N LEU A 102 3.77 -35.76 22.23
CA LEU A 102 2.83 -34.96 23.00
C LEU A 102 2.71 -33.54 22.49
N MET A 103 3.80 -32.87 22.17
CA MET A 103 3.78 -31.51 21.64
C MET A 103 3.06 -31.38 20.30
N ARG A 104 3.04 -32.45 19.50
CA ARG A 104 2.23 -32.47 18.26
C ARG A 104 0.74 -32.63 18.56
N ALA A 105 0.40 -33.51 19.51
CA ALA A 105 -0.98 -33.76 19.88
C ALA A 105 -1.59 -32.58 20.66
N LEU A 106 -0.83 -32.03 21.61
CA LEU A 106 -1.27 -30.95 22.50
C LEU A 106 -1.07 -29.54 21.90
N ARG A 107 -0.86 -29.42 20.58
CA ARG A 107 -0.61 -28.12 19.92
C ARG A 107 -1.71 -27.09 20.21
N ARG A 108 -2.96 -27.52 20.35
CA ARG A 108 -4.12 -26.69 20.64
C ARG A 108 -4.05 -26.07 22.03
N VAL A 109 -3.61 -26.83 23.01
CA VAL A 109 -3.62 -26.45 24.41
C VAL A 109 -2.25 -26.06 24.98
N ALA A 110 -1.17 -26.24 24.24
CA ALA A 110 0.16 -25.79 24.62
C ALA A 110 0.26 -24.26 24.65
N LEU A 111 0.91 -23.72 25.70
CA LEU A 111 1.14 -22.29 25.84
C LEU A 111 1.93 -21.72 24.64
N GLN A 112 1.45 -20.61 24.07
CA GLN A 112 2.07 -19.94 22.94
C GLN A 112 2.30 -18.45 23.28
N ARG A 113 3.48 -18.13 23.80
CA ARG A 113 3.88 -16.75 24.09
C ARG A 113 5.32 -16.46 23.63
N PRO A 114 5.61 -15.19 23.23
CA PRO A 114 6.95 -14.79 22.83
C PRO A 114 8.00 -15.12 23.89
N GLY A 115 9.15 -15.61 23.49
CA GLY A 115 10.28 -15.88 24.37
C GLY A 115 10.09 -16.98 25.41
N ILE A 116 8.91 -17.64 25.48
CA ILE A 116 8.65 -18.69 26.42
C ILE A 116 8.83 -20.06 25.78
N LYS A 117 9.66 -20.90 26.38
CA LYS A 117 9.80 -22.31 26.00
C LYS A 117 8.55 -23.08 26.46
N ARG A 118 7.94 -23.81 25.53
CA ARG A 118 6.74 -24.63 25.82
C ARG A 118 7.02 -25.86 26.67
N VAL A 119 8.27 -26.28 26.70
CA VAL A 119 8.76 -27.43 27.44
C VAL A 119 9.98 -27.01 28.24
N ILE A 120 9.98 -27.30 29.53
CA ILE A 120 11.11 -27.03 30.43
C ILE A 120 11.52 -28.32 31.13
N GLU A 121 12.68 -28.30 31.74
CA GLU A 121 13.14 -29.38 32.62
C GLU A 121 12.32 -29.43 33.90
N ASP A 122 12.03 -30.62 34.40
CA ASP A 122 11.44 -30.76 35.72
C ASP A 122 12.56 -30.61 36.77
N PRO A 123 12.52 -29.59 37.66
CA PRO A 123 13.54 -29.40 38.66
C PRO A 123 13.69 -30.57 39.65
N LYS A 124 12.67 -31.44 39.70
CA LYS A 124 12.60 -32.58 40.64
C LYS A 124 12.95 -33.92 40.00
N ASP A 125 13.06 -33.99 38.68
CA ASP A 125 13.21 -35.25 37.94
C ASP A 125 13.88 -35.01 36.57
N GLU A 126 15.13 -35.37 36.42
CA GLU A 126 15.93 -35.14 35.22
C GLU A 126 15.40 -35.88 33.96
N ASP A 127 14.68 -37.01 34.17
CA ASP A 127 14.10 -37.79 33.06
C ASP A 127 12.72 -37.30 32.62
N SER A 128 12.19 -36.34 33.33
CA SER A 128 10.90 -35.70 33.01
C SER A 128 11.05 -34.30 32.45
N ARG A 129 10.00 -33.88 31.78
CA ARG A 129 9.81 -32.53 31.27
C ARG A 129 8.43 -32.03 31.67
N LEU A 130 8.33 -30.74 31.89
CA LEU A 130 7.07 -30.03 32.10
C LEU A 130 6.63 -29.35 30.82
N ILE A 131 5.47 -29.70 30.29
CA ILE A 131 4.83 -29.10 29.15
C ILE A 131 3.93 -28.00 29.66
N MET A 132 4.21 -26.74 29.29
CA MET A 132 3.41 -25.58 29.68
C MET A 132 2.13 -25.55 28.86
N LEU A 133 1.00 -25.45 29.54
CA LEU A 133 -0.33 -25.41 28.94
C LEU A 133 -0.95 -24.00 29.07
N ASP A 134 -1.84 -23.70 28.16
CA ASP A 134 -2.58 -22.45 28.14
C ASP A 134 -3.60 -22.44 29.30
N PRO A 135 -3.48 -21.56 30.29
CA PRO A 135 -4.34 -21.55 31.47
C PRO A 135 -5.82 -21.23 31.15
N TYR A 136 -6.11 -20.64 29.99
CA TYR A 136 -7.48 -20.36 29.58
C TYR A 136 -8.15 -21.55 28.90
N ARG A 137 -7.35 -22.43 28.31
CA ARG A 137 -7.83 -23.66 27.65
C ARG A 137 -7.80 -24.87 28.54
N MET A 138 -6.96 -24.82 29.54
CA MET A 138 -6.68 -25.96 30.45
C MET A 138 -6.96 -25.58 31.89
N LEU A 139 -8.23 -25.42 32.22
CA LEU A 139 -8.66 -25.15 33.63
C LEU A 139 -8.56 -26.38 34.51
N THR A 140 -8.90 -27.54 33.95
CA THR A 140 -8.86 -28.85 34.64
C THR A 140 -8.39 -29.93 33.66
N ALA A 141 -8.12 -31.14 34.17
CA ALA A 141 -7.78 -32.28 33.32
C ALA A 141 -8.91 -32.66 32.33
N ASP A 142 -10.16 -32.33 32.63
CA ASP A 142 -11.32 -32.60 31.78
C ASP A 142 -11.35 -31.66 30.54
N SER A 143 -10.47 -30.68 30.47
CA SER A 143 -10.36 -29.75 29.32
C SER A 143 -9.64 -30.38 28.11
N PHE A 144 -8.99 -31.54 28.29
CA PHE A 144 -8.45 -32.30 27.16
C PHE A 144 -9.57 -32.89 26.31
N ASP A 145 -9.42 -32.82 24.98
CA ASP A 145 -10.36 -33.50 24.08
C ASP A 145 -10.08 -35.03 24.01
N LYS A 146 -11.01 -35.76 23.36
CA LYS A 146 -10.91 -37.22 23.23
C LYS A 146 -9.65 -37.69 22.51
N ALA A 147 -9.18 -36.93 21.52
CA ALA A 147 -7.97 -37.25 20.76
C ALA A 147 -6.72 -37.03 21.60
N GLU A 148 -6.67 -35.92 22.34
CA GLU A 148 -5.59 -35.59 23.28
C GLU A 148 -5.49 -36.63 24.40
N LEU A 149 -6.62 -37.02 25.01
CA LEU A 149 -6.68 -38.09 26.01
C LEU A 149 -6.27 -39.45 25.44
N GLY A 150 -6.63 -39.76 24.22
CA GLY A 150 -6.20 -40.97 23.51
C GLY A 150 -4.68 -41.05 23.37
N VAL A 151 -4.03 -39.96 22.99
CA VAL A 151 -2.56 -39.89 22.87
C VAL A 151 -1.89 -39.95 24.25
N LEU A 152 -2.43 -39.29 25.29
CA LEU A 152 -1.94 -39.37 26.66
C LEU A 152 -1.94 -40.82 27.17
N LYS A 153 -3.05 -41.53 26.95
CA LYS A 153 -3.20 -42.95 27.34
C LYS A 153 -2.22 -43.85 26.55
N GLU A 154 -2.09 -43.65 25.25
CA GLU A 154 -1.17 -44.40 24.39
C GLU A 154 0.28 -44.27 24.84
N LEU A 155 0.66 -43.09 25.34
CA LEU A 155 2.03 -42.74 25.78
C LEU A 155 2.27 -43.01 27.28
N ASP A 156 1.29 -43.56 27.98
CA ASP A 156 1.33 -43.81 29.43
C ASP A 156 1.62 -42.52 30.22
N VAL A 157 0.94 -41.42 29.85
CA VAL A 157 1.06 -40.13 30.52
C VAL A 157 -0.24 -39.81 31.27
N SER A 158 -0.12 -39.57 32.57
CA SER A 158 -1.25 -39.15 33.41
C SER A 158 -1.75 -37.76 32.96
N PRO A 159 -3.06 -37.53 32.77
CA PRO A 159 -3.62 -36.22 32.46
C PRO A 159 -3.61 -35.27 33.66
N GLN A 160 -3.00 -35.63 34.79
CA GLN A 160 -2.97 -34.81 35.96
C GLN A 160 -2.13 -33.55 35.76
N LEU A 161 -2.76 -32.39 36.00
CA LEU A 161 -2.12 -31.08 35.89
C LEU A 161 -1.49 -30.67 37.22
N SER A 162 -0.34 -30.03 37.16
CA SER A 162 0.27 -29.33 38.29
C SER A 162 0.45 -27.84 37.94
N GLN A 163 0.71 -27.03 38.95
CA GLN A 163 0.92 -25.58 38.76
C GLN A 163 2.41 -25.26 38.72
N TYR A 164 2.79 -24.35 37.80
CA TYR A 164 4.14 -23.84 37.66
C TYR A 164 4.12 -22.32 37.72
N ASN A 165 4.98 -21.73 38.54
CA ASN A 165 5.14 -20.27 38.62
C ASN A 165 6.08 -19.79 37.51
N LEU A 166 5.49 -19.25 36.44
CA LEU A 166 6.19 -18.69 35.30
C LEU A 166 6.52 -17.22 35.56
N GLU A 167 7.78 -16.88 35.52
CA GLU A 167 8.22 -15.48 35.53
C GLU A 167 8.15 -14.90 34.11
N LEU A 168 7.37 -13.84 33.95
CA LEU A 168 7.30 -13.02 32.73
C LEU A 168 8.21 -11.82 32.90
N THR A 169 8.89 -11.46 31.84
CA THR A 169 9.72 -10.26 31.74
C THR A 169 9.26 -9.45 30.54
N TYR A 170 9.82 -8.27 30.38
CA TYR A 170 9.61 -7.42 29.20
C TYR A 170 9.63 -8.20 27.86
N GLU A 171 10.52 -9.19 27.74
CA GLU A 171 10.68 -9.98 26.51
C GLU A 171 9.47 -10.86 26.17
N ASN A 172 8.65 -11.17 27.15
CA ASN A 172 7.50 -12.05 26.99
C ASN A 172 6.20 -11.31 26.60
N PHE A 173 6.22 -9.98 26.58
CA PHE A 173 5.09 -9.16 26.16
C PHE A 173 5.23 -8.71 24.71
N LYS A 174 4.10 -8.64 23.99
CA LYS A 174 4.02 -8.07 22.64
C LYS A 174 4.07 -6.54 22.71
N SER A 175 4.51 -5.88 21.64
CA SER A 175 4.54 -4.42 21.57
C SER A 175 3.21 -3.77 21.93
N GLU A 176 2.10 -4.33 21.42
CA GLU A 176 0.75 -3.86 21.69
C GLU A 176 0.34 -3.96 23.17
N GLU A 177 0.68 -5.07 23.82
CA GLU A 177 0.41 -5.29 25.26
C GLU A 177 1.16 -4.26 26.11
N ILE A 178 2.42 -3.99 25.77
CA ILE A 178 3.25 -3.00 26.47
C ILE A 178 2.69 -1.59 26.26
N LEU A 179 2.39 -1.20 25.04
CA LEU A 179 1.84 0.11 24.73
C LEU A 179 0.51 0.37 25.44
N LYS A 180 -0.38 -0.64 25.44
CA LYS A 180 -1.66 -0.57 26.14
C LYS A 180 -1.49 -0.41 27.66
N ALA A 181 -0.46 -1.01 28.22
CA ALA A 181 -0.20 -0.93 29.66
C ALA A 181 0.40 0.40 30.10
N VAL A 182 1.30 0.99 29.28
CA VAL A 182 1.99 2.24 29.63
C VAL A 182 1.18 3.51 29.30
N LEU A 183 0.30 3.47 28.28
CA LEU A 183 -0.54 4.61 27.94
C LEU A 183 -1.64 4.82 29.00
N PRO A 184 -2.08 6.07 29.23
CA PRO A 184 -3.24 6.35 30.05
C PRO A 184 -4.49 5.60 29.58
N GLU A 185 -5.38 5.31 30.51
CA GLU A 185 -6.61 4.57 30.23
C GLU A 185 -7.52 5.30 29.23
N GLY A 186 -8.12 4.54 28.30
CA GLY A 186 -9.01 5.11 27.27
C GLY A 186 -8.30 5.75 26.08
N GLN A 187 -6.97 5.77 26.05
CA GLN A 187 -6.24 6.26 24.88
C GLN A 187 -6.02 5.17 23.83
N ASP A 188 -6.19 5.55 22.57
CA ASP A 188 -5.91 4.68 21.42
C ASP A 188 -4.43 4.29 21.36
N VAL A 189 -4.17 3.00 21.25
CA VAL A 189 -2.82 2.49 21.04
C VAL A 189 -2.49 2.59 19.55
N THR A 190 -1.51 3.42 19.18
CA THR A 190 -0.91 3.35 17.84
C THR A 190 0.15 2.25 17.83
N SER A 191 -0.29 1.02 17.59
CA SER A 191 0.60 -0.14 17.44
C SER A 191 1.13 -0.30 16.02
N GLY A 192 0.55 0.45 15.05
CA GLY A 192 0.89 0.35 13.64
C GLY A 192 1.96 1.34 13.21
N PHE A 193 2.98 0.85 12.54
CA PHE A 193 3.97 1.63 11.82
C PHE A 193 4.10 1.14 10.38
N SER A 194 4.62 1.99 9.49
CA SER A 194 5.01 1.57 8.14
C SER A 194 6.48 1.21 8.14
N ARG A 195 6.79 -0.01 7.74
CA ARG A 195 8.18 -0.45 7.63
C ARG A 195 8.78 0.01 6.30
N VAL A 196 9.90 0.73 6.35
CA VAL A 196 10.67 1.17 5.18
C VAL A 196 12.11 0.67 5.37
N GLY A 197 12.38 -0.55 4.87
CA GLY A 197 13.64 -1.25 5.11
C GLY A 197 13.87 -1.52 6.61
N HIS A 198 14.88 -0.88 7.18
CA HIS A 198 15.22 -0.95 8.61
C HIS A 198 14.55 0.15 9.46
N ILE A 199 13.76 1.03 8.83
CA ILE A 199 13.13 2.17 9.48
C ILE A 199 11.67 1.85 9.80
N ALA A 200 11.26 2.06 11.04
CA ALA A 200 9.86 2.12 11.46
C ALA A 200 9.36 3.56 11.35
N HIS A 201 8.44 3.82 10.45
CA HIS A 201 7.84 5.14 10.24
C HIS A 201 6.47 5.21 10.93
N LEU A 202 6.35 6.12 11.91
CA LEU A 202 5.15 6.37 12.70
C LEU A 202 4.49 7.69 12.30
N ASN A 203 3.23 7.81 12.67
CA ASN A 203 2.45 9.04 12.60
C ASN A 203 1.70 9.18 13.93
N LEU A 204 2.39 9.73 14.93
CA LEU A 204 1.88 9.88 16.29
C LEU A 204 0.85 10.99 16.36
N ARG A 205 -0.21 10.76 17.15
CA ARG A 205 -1.21 11.77 17.49
C ARG A 205 -0.72 12.62 18.67
N ASP A 206 -1.26 13.81 18.85
CA ASP A 206 -0.82 14.77 19.87
C ASP A 206 -0.81 14.19 21.30
N HIS A 207 -1.81 13.40 21.66
CA HIS A 207 -1.88 12.75 22.96
C HIS A 207 -0.82 11.65 23.19
N GLN A 208 -0.19 11.15 22.12
CA GLN A 208 0.86 10.12 22.14
C GLN A 208 2.26 10.73 22.19
N LEU A 209 2.42 12.00 21.81
CA LEU A 209 3.72 12.67 21.78
C LEU A 209 4.47 12.65 23.13
N PRO A 210 3.82 12.78 24.31
CA PRO A 210 4.50 12.65 25.61
C PRO A 210 5.12 11.28 25.85
N PHE A 211 4.64 10.23 25.15
CA PHE A 211 5.08 8.84 25.27
C PHE A 211 5.86 8.34 24.05
N LYS A 212 6.32 9.23 23.18
CA LYS A 212 6.93 8.89 21.88
C LYS A 212 8.10 7.90 22.00
N HIS A 213 8.95 8.04 23.03
CA HIS A 213 10.10 7.15 23.24
C HIS A 213 9.72 5.74 23.68
N LEU A 214 8.55 5.57 24.28
CA LEU A 214 8.01 4.27 24.68
C LEU A 214 7.20 3.58 23.58
N ILE A 215 6.55 4.37 22.73
CA ILE A 215 5.72 3.89 21.62
C ILE A 215 6.58 3.14 20.60
N VAL A 216 7.86 3.48 20.53
CA VAL A 216 8.77 2.86 19.59
C VAL A 216 9.45 1.65 20.20
N MET A 217 8.91 0.51 19.93
CA MET A 217 9.42 -0.78 20.40
C MET A 217 10.31 -1.42 19.34
N VAL A 218 11.41 -0.75 18.99
CA VAL A 218 12.33 -1.21 17.93
C VAL A 218 12.86 -2.60 18.22
N ASP A 219 13.17 -2.88 19.47
CA ASP A 219 13.68 -4.17 19.95
C ASP A 219 12.68 -5.34 19.82
N LYS A 220 11.37 -5.06 19.68
CA LYS A 220 10.34 -6.09 19.45
C LYS A 220 10.13 -6.41 17.96
N ASN A 221 10.75 -5.67 17.05
CA ASN A 221 10.59 -5.84 15.61
C ASN A 221 11.95 -6.14 14.95
N PRO A 222 12.31 -7.43 14.79
CA PRO A 222 13.60 -7.81 14.21
C PRO A 222 13.88 -7.13 12.87
N GLY A 223 15.06 -6.55 12.74
CA GLY A 223 15.52 -5.84 11.54
C GLY A 223 15.01 -4.38 11.44
N ILE A 224 14.37 -3.83 12.47
CA ILE A 224 14.20 -2.39 12.65
C ILE A 224 15.34 -1.89 13.53
N THR A 225 16.08 -0.88 13.06
CA THR A 225 17.18 -0.25 13.80
C THR A 225 16.93 1.23 14.08
N SER A 226 15.98 1.82 13.36
CA SER A 226 15.60 3.23 13.50
C SER A 226 14.10 3.38 13.53
N ALA A 227 13.61 4.32 14.35
CA ALA A 227 12.22 4.70 14.36
C ALA A 227 12.08 6.21 14.25
N VAL A 228 11.19 6.62 13.34
CA VAL A 228 10.96 8.02 13.01
C VAL A 228 9.49 8.37 13.12
N ASN A 229 9.21 9.57 13.59
CA ASN A 229 7.88 10.17 13.59
C ASN A 229 7.79 11.22 12.49
N LYS A 230 6.71 11.20 11.75
CA LYS A 230 6.39 12.26 10.82
C LYS A 230 5.97 13.51 11.60
N THR A 231 6.72 14.61 11.45
CA THR A 231 6.31 15.92 11.93
C THR A 231 5.40 16.60 10.90
N SER A 232 4.49 17.47 11.34
CA SER A 232 3.42 18.05 10.51
C SER A 232 3.88 19.00 9.41
N ASN A 233 5.15 19.37 9.37
CA ASN A 233 5.68 20.26 8.35
C ASN A 233 5.99 19.50 7.06
N ILE A 234 5.14 19.70 6.04
CA ILE A 234 5.41 19.25 4.68
C ILE A 234 6.21 20.34 4.00
N ASP A 235 7.40 20.02 3.49
CA ASP A 235 8.01 20.83 2.46
C ASP A 235 7.10 20.78 1.22
N ASN A 236 6.47 21.94 0.92
CA ASN A 236 5.47 22.02 -0.16
C ASN A 236 6.07 21.83 -1.55
N THR A 237 7.39 22.04 -1.74
CA THR A 237 8.04 21.97 -3.04
C THR A 237 8.31 20.51 -3.46
N TYR A 238 8.93 19.71 -2.60
CA TYR A 238 9.33 18.33 -2.93
C TYR A 238 8.54 17.24 -2.20
N ARG A 239 7.56 17.62 -1.36
CA ARG A 239 6.75 16.71 -0.53
C ARG A 239 7.54 15.83 0.42
N ASN A 240 8.70 16.27 0.83
CA ASN A 240 9.45 15.64 1.88
C ASN A 240 8.75 15.89 3.21
N PHE A 241 8.72 14.88 4.06
CA PHE A 241 8.25 15.04 5.42
C PHE A 241 9.47 15.28 6.30
N GLN A 242 9.42 16.33 7.11
CA GLN A 242 10.34 16.40 8.23
C GLN A 242 10.06 15.24 9.17
N MET A 243 11.11 14.51 9.53
CA MET A 243 11.03 13.36 10.40
C MET A 243 11.86 13.61 11.65
N GLU A 244 11.28 13.29 12.80
CA GLU A 244 11.99 13.25 14.06
C GLU A 244 12.46 11.83 14.31
N VAL A 245 13.75 11.62 14.58
CA VAL A 245 14.25 10.32 15.03
C VAL A 245 13.83 10.13 16.49
N LEU A 246 13.02 9.13 16.74
CA LEU A 246 12.52 8.82 18.08
C LEU A 246 13.50 7.95 18.84
N CYS A 247 14.09 6.97 18.20
CA CYS A 247 15.15 6.13 18.75
C CYS A 247 15.93 5.39 17.65
N GLY A 248 17.06 4.82 18.02
CA GLY A 248 17.93 4.05 17.15
C GLY A 248 18.93 4.93 16.40
N GLU A 249 19.39 4.44 15.26
CA GLU A 249 20.39 5.12 14.43
C GLU A 249 19.76 6.24 13.59
N GLU A 250 20.46 7.37 13.49
CA GLU A 250 20.08 8.47 12.58
C GLU A 250 20.50 8.13 11.12
N ASN A 251 20.11 6.96 10.64
CA ASN A 251 20.42 6.49 9.31
C ASN A 251 19.15 6.42 8.47
N MET A 252 18.99 7.40 7.55
CA MET A 252 17.86 7.46 6.64
C MET A 252 18.09 6.76 5.30
N LEU A 253 19.35 6.33 5.02
CA LEU A 253 19.65 5.56 3.83
C LEU A 253 19.11 4.14 3.98
N THR A 254 18.12 3.80 3.19
CA THR A 254 17.39 2.55 3.34
C THR A 254 17.32 1.76 2.05
N LYS A 255 17.10 0.45 2.22
CA LYS A 255 16.91 -0.50 1.14
C LYS A 255 15.60 -1.24 1.33
N VAL A 256 14.72 -1.19 0.33
CA VAL A 256 13.43 -1.88 0.33
C VAL A 256 13.32 -2.84 -0.84
N ARG A 257 12.52 -3.88 -0.67
CA ARG A 257 12.17 -4.80 -1.75
C ARG A 257 10.67 -4.78 -1.96
N GLU A 258 10.25 -4.50 -3.19
CA GLU A 258 8.84 -4.46 -3.59
C GLU A 258 8.69 -5.14 -4.96
N ASN A 259 7.68 -6.00 -5.12
CA ASN A 259 7.35 -6.69 -6.38
C ASN A 259 8.58 -7.31 -7.08
N ASN A 260 9.51 -7.91 -6.29
CA ASN A 260 10.79 -8.49 -6.73
C ASN A 260 11.85 -7.49 -7.23
N TYR A 261 11.61 -6.20 -7.11
CA TYR A 261 12.58 -5.13 -7.36
C TYR A 261 13.19 -4.61 -6.08
N THR A 262 14.39 -4.08 -6.15
CA THR A 262 15.11 -3.51 -5.01
C THR A 262 15.26 -2.01 -5.23
N TYR A 263 14.94 -1.22 -4.20
CA TYR A 263 15.07 0.23 -4.21
C TYR A 263 15.94 0.66 -3.05
N GLU A 264 16.87 1.56 -3.31
CA GLU A 264 17.70 2.23 -2.31
C GLU A 264 17.44 3.74 -2.41
N PHE A 265 17.33 4.40 -1.26
CA PHE A 265 17.10 5.85 -1.19
C PHE A 265 17.29 6.37 0.22
N ASP A 266 17.53 7.69 0.32
CA ASP A 266 17.46 8.45 1.58
C ASP A 266 15.99 8.79 1.86
N PHE A 267 15.40 8.12 2.85
CA PHE A 267 13.97 8.27 3.19
C PHE A 267 13.60 9.66 3.69
N SER A 268 14.57 10.45 4.19
CA SER A 268 14.33 11.85 4.59
C SER A 268 14.19 12.80 3.41
N LYS A 269 14.67 12.43 2.21
CA LYS A 269 14.75 13.30 1.04
C LYS A 269 13.82 12.95 -0.10
N VAL A 270 13.20 11.74 -0.06
CA VAL A 270 12.31 11.27 -1.10
C VAL A 270 11.00 10.72 -0.52
N TYR A 271 9.96 10.72 -1.33
CA TYR A 271 8.70 10.10 -0.96
C TYR A 271 8.73 8.60 -1.23
N TRP A 272 8.34 7.80 -0.23
CA TRP A 272 8.09 6.36 -0.37
C TRP A 272 6.88 5.95 0.46
N ASN A 273 6.00 5.12 -0.11
CA ASN A 273 4.84 4.58 0.59
C ASN A 273 4.64 3.09 0.27
N PRO A 274 5.02 2.18 1.17
CA PRO A 274 4.92 0.73 0.91
C PRO A 274 3.49 0.22 0.72
N ARG A 275 2.48 1.02 1.08
CA ARG A 275 1.06 0.67 0.90
C ARG A 275 0.58 0.86 -0.54
N LEU A 276 1.43 1.35 -1.46
CA LEU A 276 1.12 1.49 -2.89
C LEU A 276 1.65 0.32 -3.74
N SER A 277 2.29 -0.68 -3.13
CA SER A 277 2.92 -1.80 -3.85
C SER A 277 1.95 -2.57 -4.76
N THR A 278 0.70 -2.76 -4.32
CA THR A 278 -0.35 -3.41 -5.13
C THR A 278 -0.70 -2.57 -6.36
N GLU A 279 -0.76 -1.24 -6.20
CA GLU A 279 -1.08 -0.32 -7.28
C GLU A 279 0.06 -0.22 -8.30
N HIS A 280 1.32 -0.21 -7.84
CA HIS A 280 2.47 -0.28 -8.74
C HIS A 280 2.43 -1.56 -9.59
N GLY A 281 2.05 -2.70 -8.99
CA GLY A 281 1.83 -3.96 -9.69
C GLY A 281 0.69 -3.86 -10.71
N ARG A 282 -0.47 -3.32 -10.31
CA ARG A 282 -1.65 -3.19 -11.17
C ARG A 282 -1.36 -2.42 -12.46
N ILE A 283 -0.69 -1.26 -12.36
CA ILE A 283 -0.31 -0.50 -13.56
C ILE A 283 0.68 -1.28 -14.42
N THR A 284 1.65 -1.94 -13.79
CA THR A 284 2.62 -2.76 -14.54
C THR A 284 1.92 -3.89 -15.31
N GLU A 285 0.87 -4.50 -14.76
CA GLU A 285 0.10 -5.56 -15.43
C GLU A 285 -0.63 -5.06 -16.68
N LEU A 286 -1.08 -3.81 -16.70
CA LEU A 286 -1.75 -3.20 -17.88
C LEU A 286 -0.83 -2.98 -19.08
N LEU A 287 0.49 -2.91 -18.86
CA LEU A 287 1.46 -2.67 -19.93
C LEU A 287 1.80 -3.95 -20.68
N ASN A 288 2.13 -3.84 -21.96
CA ASN A 288 2.66 -4.92 -22.79
C ASN A 288 4.12 -4.67 -23.16
N PRO A 289 4.89 -5.70 -23.48
CA PRO A 289 6.24 -5.52 -24.02
C PRO A 289 6.21 -4.66 -25.28
N GLY A 290 7.07 -3.64 -25.33
CA GLY A 290 7.12 -2.68 -26.43
C GLY A 290 6.32 -1.39 -26.17
N ASP A 291 5.39 -1.37 -25.21
CA ASP A 291 4.67 -0.15 -24.86
C ASP A 291 5.60 0.96 -24.37
N VAL A 292 5.10 2.17 -24.40
CA VAL A 292 5.79 3.36 -23.90
C VAL A 292 5.13 3.84 -22.63
N LEU A 293 5.94 4.03 -21.59
CA LEU A 293 5.49 4.61 -20.33
C LEU A 293 6.16 5.97 -20.12
N PHE A 294 5.35 6.99 -19.89
CA PHE A 294 5.76 8.26 -19.31
C PHE A 294 5.34 8.29 -17.83
N ASP A 295 6.30 8.37 -16.93
CA ASP A 295 6.07 8.54 -15.50
C ASP A 295 6.41 9.97 -15.11
N VAL A 296 5.39 10.82 -14.97
CA VAL A 296 5.55 12.29 -14.83
C VAL A 296 6.10 12.64 -13.45
N PHE A 297 5.84 11.82 -12.44
CA PHE A 297 6.22 12.01 -11.04
C PHE A 297 6.81 10.72 -10.47
N ALA A 298 7.94 10.30 -11.06
CA ALA A 298 8.47 8.97 -10.92
C ALA A 298 9.04 8.61 -9.53
N GLY A 299 9.36 9.62 -8.71
CA GLY A 299 10.01 9.37 -7.43
C GLY A 299 11.30 8.57 -7.59
N VAL A 300 11.42 7.46 -6.90
CA VAL A 300 12.56 6.54 -6.96
C VAL A 300 12.35 5.38 -7.95
N GLY A 301 11.27 5.38 -8.72
CA GLY A 301 11.01 4.50 -9.86
C GLY A 301 10.07 3.31 -9.65
N PRO A 302 9.06 3.35 -8.74
CA PRO A 302 8.21 2.19 -8.47
C PRO A 302 7.29 1.78 -9.64
N PHE A 303 6.97 2.67 -10.58
CA PHE A 303 6.32 2.34 -11.85
C PHE A 303 7.34 2.15 -12.97
N ALA A 304 8.32 3.03 -13.07
CA ALA A 304 9.29 3.07 -14.16
C ALA A 304 10.14 1.79 -14.26
N ILE A 305 10.66 1.29 -13.13
CA ILE A 305 11.55 0.12 -13.12
C ILE A 305 10.82 -1.19 -13.50
N PRO A 306 9.64 -1.51 -12.94
CA PRO A 306 8.87 -2.67 -13.38
C PRO A 306 8.46 -2.63 -14.85
N ALA A 307 8.05 -1.47 -15.37
CA ALA A 307 7.72 -1.28 -16.79
C ALA A 307 8.93 -1.56 -17.69
N ALA A 308 10.10 -1.01 -17.35
CA ALA A 308 11.33 -1.25 -18.09
C ALA A 308 11.76 -2.74 -18.06
N ARG A 309 11.54 -3.43 -16.95
CA ARG A 309 11.77 -4.89 -16.84
C ARG A 309 10.81 -5.70 -17.71
N LYS A 310 9.59 -5.18 -17.95
CA LYS A 310 8.60 -5.76 -18.85
C LYS A 310 8.88 -5.45 -20.33
N ASN A 311 10.03 -4.86 -20.64
CA ASN A 311 10.47 -4.43 -21.98
C ASN A 311 9.68 -3.24 -22.57
N CYS A 312 9.14 -2.37 -21.72
CA CYS A 312 8.63 -1.08 -22.16
C CYS A 312 9.79 -0.08 -22.37
N THR A 313 9.57 0.89 -23.24
CA THR A 313 10.41 2.11 -23.31
C THR A 313 9.89 3.09 -22.27
N VAL A 314 10.74 3.56 -21.36
CA VAL A 314 10.29 4.37 -20.22
C VAL A 314 10.97 5.74 -20.25
N PHE A 315 10.14 6.78 -20.06
CA PHE A 315 10.56 8.15 -19.79
C PHE A 315 10.07 8.51 -18.39
N ALA A 316 10.98 8.74 -17.47
CA ALA A 316 10.66 8.94 -16.06
C ALA A 316 11.19 10.28 -15.58
N ASN A 317 10.32 11.11 -15.01
CA ASN A 317 10.63 12.45 -14.55
C ASN A 317 10.29 12.63 -13.07
N ASP A 318 11.09 13.40 -12.36
CA ASP A 318 10.74 13.93 -11.04
C ASP A 318 11.37 15.31 -10.84
N LEU A 319 10.62 16.23 -10.24
CA LEU A 319 11.10 17.58 -9.94
C LEU A 319 12.17 17.57 -8.84
N ASN A 320 12.09 16.63 -7.89
CA ASN A 320 13.02 16.52 -6.78
C ASN A 320 14.36 15.94 -7.26
N PRO A 321 15.48 16.68 -7.17
CA PRO A 321 16.78 16.21 -7.61
C PRO A 321 17.29 14.98 -6.84
N GLU A 322 16.90 14.81 -5.58
CA GLU A 322 17.23 13.58 -4.84
C GLU A 322 16.43 12.39 -5.38
N SER A 323 15.16 12.55 -5.72
CA SER A 323 14.37 11.50 -6.41
C SER A 323 15.03 11.11 -7.72
N HIS A 324 15.41 12.08 -8.56
CA HIS A 324 16.13 11.86 -9.82
C HIS A 324 17.43 11.07 -9.62
N LYS A 325 18.25 11.46 -8.65
CA LYS A 325 19.52 10.78 -8.30
C LYS A 325 19.25 9.32 -7.92
N TRP A 326 18.29 9.06 -7.05
CA TRP A 326 17.96 7.70 -6.61
C TRP A 326 17.27 6.89 -7.70
N LEU A 327 16.49 7.50 -8.58
CA LEU A 327 15.91 6.85 -9.74
C LEU A 327 17.00 6.31 -10.68
N LEU A 328 18.02 7.12 -11.00
CA LEU A 328 19.18 6.70 -11.78
C LEU A 328 19.94 5.53 -11.11
N HIS A 329 20.15 5.63 -9.80
CA HIS A 329 20.79 4.55 -9.03
C HIS A 329 19.96 3.26 -9.09
N ASN A 330 18.66 3.34 -8.86
CA ASN A 330 17.76 2.20 -8.83
C ASN A 330 17.57 1.55 -10.21
N CYS A 331 17.62 2.33 -11.30
CA CYS A 331 17.65 1.79 -12.65
C CYS A 331 18.88 0.89 -12.89
N LYS A 332 20.06 1.33 -12.45
CA LYS A 332 21.31 0.52 -12.51
C LYS A 332 21.22 -0.71 -11.61
N LEU A 333 20.74 -0.53 -10.37
CA LEU A 333 20.60 -1.62 -9.39
C LEU A 333 19.68 -2.73 -9.92
N ASN A 334 18.63 -2.40 -10.66
CA ASN A 334 17.68 -3.34 -11.27
C ASN A 334 18.02 -3.69 -12.74
N LYS A 335 19.15 -3.21 -13.29
CA LYS A 335 19.64 -3.52 -14.65
C LYS A 335 18.65 -3.12 -15.75
N VAL A 336 18.11 -1.92 -15.65
CA VAL A 336 17.16 -1.32 -16.62
C VAL A 336 17.59 0.07 -17.11
N ASP A 337 18.78 0.53 -16.74
CA ASP A 337 19.30 1.87 -17.05
C ASP A 337 19.33 2.19 -18.56
N GLN A 338 19.47 1.16 -19.42
CA GLN A 338 19.42 1.33 -20.87
C GLN A 338 18.00 1.49 -21.46
N LYS A 339 16.95 1.23 -20.64
CA LYS A 339 15.53 1.28 -21.06
C LYS A 339 14.76 2.45 -20.46
N VAL A 340 15.37 3.16 -19.51
CA VAL A 340 14.75 4.28 -18.82
C VAL A 340 15.51 5.55 -19.13
N LYS A 341 14.86 6.51 -19.78
CA LYS A 341 15.35 7.89 -19.92
C LYS A 341 14.86 8.68 -18.71
N VAL A 342 15.79 9.22 -17.93
CA VAL A 342 15.48 9.91 -16.66
C VAL A 342 15.65 11.43 -16.82
N PHE A 343 14.68 12.19 -16.29
CA PHE A 343 14.61 13.64 -16.37
C PHE A 343 14.46 14.25 -14.99
N ASN A 344 14.93 15.49 -14.80
CA ASN A 344 14.75 16.28 -13.59
C ASN A 344 14.22 17.67 -13.97
N MET A 345 12.91 17.77 -14.13
CA MET A 345 12.25 19.01 -14.57
C MET A 345 10.83 19.12 -14.01
N ASP A 346 10.20 20.27 -14.16
CA ASP A 346 8.78 20.42 -13.84
C ASP A 346 7.93 19.47 -14.71
N GLY A 347 6.86 18.95 -14.13
CA GLY A 347 5.98 18.01 -14.84
C GLY A 347 5.32 18.60 -16.08
N LYS A 348 5.05 19.92 -16.12
CA LYS A 348 4.51 20.60 -17.30
C LYS A 348 5.53 20.64 -18.40
N ASP A 349 6.77 21.01 -18.07
CA ASP A 349 7.87 21.07 -19.04
C ASP A 349 8.18 19.67 -19.60
N PHE A 350 8.10 18.64 -18.75
CA PHE A 350 8.25 17.26 -19.17
C PHE A 350 7.16 16.83 -20.15
N ILE A 351 5.90 17.24 -19.93
CA ILE A 351 4.79 16.93 -20.85
C ILE A 351 4.94 17.71 -22.14
N GLN A 352 5.27 19.00 -22.08
CA GLN A 352 5.39 19.90 -23.27
C GLN A 352 6.66 19.62 -24.11
N GLY A 353 7.72 19.08 -23.51
CA GLY A 353 8.96 18.69 -24.18
C GLY A 353 9.03 17.18 -24.46
N PRO A 354 9.67 16.38 -23.61
CA PRO A 354 9.95 14.96 -23.88
C PRO A 354 8.72 14.12 -24.28
N VAL A 355 7.56 14.33 -23.60
CA VAL A 355 6.32 13.59 -23.94
C VAL A 355 5.84 14.00 -25.33
N ARG A 356 5.72 15.29 -25.60
CA ARG A 356 5.29 15.82 -26.88
C ARG A 356 6.22 15.37 -28.03
N GLU A 357 7.52 15.47 -27.84
CA GLU A 357 8.53 15.09 -28.85
C GLU A 357 8.41 13.61 -29.22
N GLU A 358 8.31 12.72 -28.23
CA GLU A 358 8.16 11.30 -28.48
C GLU A 358 6.81 10.95 -29.14
N LEU A 359 5.71 11.64 -28.76
CA LEU A 359 4.42 11.47 -29.43
C LEU A 359 4.49 11.90 -30.89
N MET A 360 5.15 13.01 -31.20
CA MET A 360 5.35 13.48 -32.58
C MET A 360 6.16 12.51 -33.43
N LEU A 361 7.25 11.94 -32.88
CA LEU A 361 8.04 10.91 -33.55
C LEU A 361 7.17 9.70 -33.91
N ARG A 362 6.26 9.33 -33.05
CA ARG A 362 5.37 8.16 -33.26
C ARG A 362 4.24 8.42 -34.24
N LEU A 363 3.82 9.66 -34.45
CA LEU A 363 2.85 9.97 -35.49
C LEU A 363 3.36 9.56 -36.89
N GLY A 364 4.68 9.59 -37.09
CA GLY A 364 5.33 9.17 -38.37
C GLY A 364 5.47 7.65 -38.57
N LEU A 365 5.16 6.83 -37.57
CA LEU A 365 5.26 5.36 -37.66
C LEU A 365 4.04 4.77 -38.37
N SER A 366 4.22 3.60 -39.02
CA SER A 366 3.11 2.83 -39.58
C SER A 366 2.18 2.30 -38.48
N ALA A 367 0.88 2.17 -38.79
CA ALA A 367 -0.14 1.75 -37.81
C ALA A 367 0.16 0.39 -37.16
N GLU A 368 0.69 -0.56 -37.94
CA GLU A 368 1.03 -1.92 -37.46
C GLU A 368 2.17 -1.96 -36.43
N ALA A 369 2.99 -0.91 -36.33
CA ALA A 369 4.16 -0.83 -35.46
C ALA A 369 3.98 0.12 -34.27
N LYS A 370 2.77 0.65 -34.04
CA LYS A 370 2.53 1.63 -32.96
C LYS A 370 2.26 0.91 -31.63
N PRO A 371 3.21 0.95 -30.68
CA PRO A 371 2.95 0.48 -29.32
C PRO A 371 1.98 1.41 -28.60
N SER A 372 1.27 0.89 -27.59
CA SER A 372 0.44 1.69 -26.70
C SER A 372 1.29 2.69 -25.91
N VAL A 373 0.71 3.85 -25.66
CA VAL A 373 1.35 4.90 -24.86
C VAL A 373 0.58 5.10 -23.58
N HIS A 374 1.27 5.00 -22.46
CA HIS A 374 0.73 5.18 -21.11
C HIS A 374 1.42 6.35 -20.42
N ILE A 375 0.64 7.17 -19.72
CA ILE A 375 1.13 8.32 -18.95
C ILE A 375 0.65 8.15 -17.50
N VAL A 376 1.57 7.94 -16.58
CA VAL A 376 1.30 7.80 -15.15
C VAL A 376 1.57 9.14 -14.46
N MET A 377 0.61 9.60 -13.66
CA MET A 377 0.66 10.90 -12.97
C MET A 377 0.33 10.69 -11.48
N ASN A 378 1.27 10.11 -10.73
CA ASN A 378 1.06 9.78 -9.31
C ASN A 378 1.46 10.92 -8.38
N LEU A 379 0.73 12.03 -8.43
CA LEU A 379 0.82 13.19 -7.54
C LEU A 379 -0.56 13.57 -7.01
N PRO A 380 -1.23 12.73 -6.16
CA PRO A 380 -2.68 12.75 -5.95
C PRO A 380 -3.30 14.06 -5.49
N ALA A 381 -2.52 14.99 -4.91
CA ALA A 381 -3.05 16.29 -4.50
C ALA A 381 -3.01 17.36 -5.60
N LYS A 382 -2.29 17.11 -6.71
CA LYS A 382 -2.07 18.11 -7.77
C LYS A 382 -2.13 17.56 -9.19
N ALA A 383 -2.00 16.23 -9.38
CA ALA A 383 -1.87 15.64 -10.72
C ALA A 383 -2.98 16.08 -11.69
N ILE A 384 -4.20 16.24 -11.20
CA ILE A 384 -5.35 16.67 -12.00
C ILE A 384 -5.13 18.04 -12.65
N GLU A 385 -4.45 18.98 -11.98
CA GLU A 385 -4.15 20.32 -12.52
C GLU A 385 -3.26 20.26 -13.77
N PHE A 386 -2.37 19.26 -13.81
CA PHE A 386 -1.45 19.04 -14.93
C PHE A 386 -2.15 18.52 -16.19
N LEU A 387 -3.38 18.01 -16.09
CA LEU A 387 -4.16 17.59 -17.27
C LEU A 387 -4.40 18.73 -18.25
N SER A 388 -4.41 19.99 -17.78
CA SER A 388 -4.55 21.17 -18.64
C SER A 388 -3.44 21.29 -19.68
N VAL A 389 -2.26 20.74 -19.42
CA VAL A 389 -1.07 20.80 -20.30
C VAL A 389 -1.28 19.99 -21.59
N PHE A 390 -2.17 19.01 -21.59
CA PHE A 390 -2.50 18.22 -22.77
C PHE A 390 -3.37 18.97 -23.78
N ARG A 391 -3.97 20.09 -23.39
CA ARG A 391 -4.77 20.90 -24.31
C ARG A 391 -3.87 21.47 -25.40
N SER A 392 -4.22 21.17 -26.66
CA SER A 392 -3.49 21.58 -27.87
C SER A 392 -2.01 21.13 -27.90
N LEU A 393 -1.66 20.06 -27.15
CA LEU A 393 -0.27 19.56 -27.05
C LEU A 393 0.30 19.18 -28.44
N LEU A 394 -0.53 18.66 -29.34
CA LEU A 394 -0.15 18.23 -30.68
C LEU A 394 -0.71 19.16 -31.77
N ASP A 395 -1.03 20.41 -31.43
CA ASP A 395 -1.54 21.39 -32.39
C ASP A 395 -0.55 21.59 -33.54
N GLY A 396 -1.08 21.72 -34.75
CA GLY A 396 -0.25 21.80 -35.96
C GLY A 396 0.30 20.47 -36.50
N GLN A 397 0.05 19.36 -35.81
CA GLN A 397 0.43 18.02 -36.27
C GLN A 397 -0.76 17.32 -36.97
N PRO A 398 -0.50 16.32 -37.85
CA PRO A 398 -1.56 15.49 -38.41
C PRO A 398 -2.41 14.84 -37.31
N CYS A 399 -3.73 15.03 -37.38
CA CYS A 399 -4.63 14.42 -36.39
C CYS A 399 -4.64 12.91 -36.55
N SER A 400 -4.40 12.19 -35.45
CA SER A 400 -4.41 10.73 -35.40
C SER A 400 -5.31 10.24 -34.25
N THR A 401 -6.24 9.35 -34.56
CA THR A 401 -7.07 8.66 -33.58
C THR A 401 -6.43 7.36 -33.10
N GLU A 402 -5.38 6.88 -33.78
CA GLU A 402 -4.69 5.62 -33.49
C GLU A 402 -3.62 5.76 -32.39
N LEU A 403 -3.15 6.96 -32.10
CA LEU A 403 -2.11 7.27 -31.14
C LEU A 403 -2.66 8.11 -29.99
N LEU A 404 -3.74 7.67 -29.37
CA LEU A 404 -4.29 8.34 -28.19
C LEU A 404 -3.64 7.79 -26.92
N PRO A 405 -2.84 8.60 -26.20
CA PRO A 405 -2.22 8.16 -24.96
C PRO A 405 -3.27 7.85 -23.88
N THR A 406 -3.04 6.78 -23.14
CA THR A 406 -3.84 6.43 -21.95
C THR A 406 -3.22 7.07 -20.72
N VAL A 407 -3.96 7.93 -20.04
CA VAL A 407 -3.56 8.59 -18.81
C VAL A 407 -4.07 7.81 -17.60
N HIS A 408 -3.20 7.63 -16.61
CA HIS A 408 -3.49 7.11 -15.27
C HIS A 408 -3.22 8.23 -14.27
N CYS A 409 -4.24 9.03 -13.95
CA CYS A 409 -4.12 10.20 -13.08
C CYS A 409 -4.63 9.88 -11.67
N TYR A 410 -3.78 10.10 -10.68
CA TYR A 410 -4.10 9.86 -9.27
C TYR A 410 -4.63 11.12 -8.61
N CYS A 411 -5.66 10.97 -7.80
CA CYS A 411 -6.29 12.09 -7.11
C CYS A 411 -6.90 11.64 -5.77
N PHE A 412 -7.22 12.63 -4.95
CA PHE A 412 -7.96 12.42 -3.71
C PHE A 412 -9.38 12.94 -3.86
N SER A 413 -10.34 12.21 -3.29
CA SER A 413 -11.70 12.68 -3.08
C SER A 413 -12.12 12.54 -1.62
N LYS A 414 -13.07 13.41 -1.20
CA LYS A 414 -13.79 13.34 0.07
C LYS A 414 -15.30 13.30 -0.16
N ASP A 415 -15.72 13.24 -1.41
CA ASP A 415 -17.14 13.25 -1.79
C ASP A 415 -17.81 11.92 -1.43
N SER A 416 -19.12 11.94 -1.31
CA SER A 416 -19.96 10.76 -1.10
C SER A 416 -19.97 9.80 -2.31
N ASP A 417 -19.73 10.33 -3.53
CA ASP A 417 -19.50 9.60 -4.76
C ASP A 417 -18.12 9.96 -5.33
N PRO A 418 -17.05 9.36 -4.80
CA PRO A 418 -15.68 9.72 -5.15
C PRO A 418 -15.35 9.50 -6.63
N ALA A 419 -15.97 8.52 -7.27
CA ALA A 419 -15.72 8.22 -8.68
C ALA A 419 -16.30 9.30 -9.60
N LYS A 420 -17.48 9.80 -9.27
CA LYS A 420 -18.12 10.93 -9.98
C LYS A 420 -17.34 12.21 -9.77
N ASP A 421 -16.98 12.52 -8.53
CA ASP A 421 -16.21 13.72 -8.18
C ASP A 421 -14.91 13.82 -8.97
N VAL A 422 -14.10 12.74 -8.96
CA VAL A 422 -12.82 12.69 -9.67
C VAL A 422 -12.99 12.85 -11.18
N ARG A 423 -14.04 12.25 -11.78
CA ARG A 423 -14.34 12.41 -13.19
C ARG A 423 -14.68 13.86 -13.50
N GLN A 424 -15.55 14.48 -12.73
CA GLN A 424 -15.94 15.89 -12.90
C GLN A 424 -14.74 16.85 -12.76
N GLN A 425 -13.84 16.60 -11.83
CA GLN A 425 -12.60 17.38 -11.70
C GLN A 425 -11.72 17.27 -12.94
N ALA A 426 -11.54 16.06 -13.50
CA ALA A 426 -10.77 15.85 -14.72
C ALA A 426 -11.44 16.50 -15.95
N GLU A 427 -12.75 16.34 -16.11
CA GLU A 427 -13.56 16.98 -17.17
C GLU A 427 -13.46 18.51 -17.13
N ALA A 428 -13.56 19.10 -15.94
CA ALA A 428 -13.43 20.56 -15.77
C ALA A 428 -12.07 21.07 -16.22
N VAL A 429 -10.99 20.33 -15.96
CA VAL A 429 -9.63 20.70 -16.38
C VAL A 429 -9.42 20.44 -17.87
N LEU A 430 -9.92 19.34 -18.44
CA LEU A 430 -9.75 18.98 -19.85
C LEU A 430 -10.70 19.75 -20.76
N GLY A 431 -11.87 20.18 -20.27
CA GLY A 431 -12.90 20.86 -21.04
C GLY A 431 -13.71 19.94 -21.96
N VAL A 432 -13.69 18.64 -21.71
CA VAL A 432 -14.41 17.60 -22.48
C VAL A 432 -14.99 16.55 -21.53
N SER A 433 -16.09 15.90 -21.94
CA SER A 433 -16.68 14.82 -21.15
C SER A 433 -15.85 13.55 -21.24
N LEU A 434 -15.74 12.85 -20.11
CA LEU A 434 -15.08 11.55 -19.97
C LEU A 434 -16.05 10.45 -19.52
N GLU A 435 -17.34 10.72 -19.49
CA GLU A 435 -18.36 9.84 -18.87
C GLU A 435 -18.36 8.42 -19.44
N THR A 436 -18.23 8.27 -20.76
CA THR A 436 -18.22 6.97 -21.45
C THR A 436 -16.83 6.41 -21.73
N SER A 437 -15.77 7.20 -21.56
CA SER A 437 -14.39 6.86 -21.96
C SER A 437 -13.42 6.73 -20.81
N SER A 438 -13.87 6.87 -19.55
CA SER A 438 -13.02 6.75 -18.37
C SER A 438 -13.44 5.62 -17.43
N SER A 439 -12.45 5.07 -16.72
CA SER A 439 -12.63 4.18 -15.58
C SER A 439 -11.98 4.78 -14.34
N VAL A 440 -12.59 4.55 -13.18
CA VAL A 440 -12.06 5.02 -11.90
C VAL A 440 -11.81 3.82 -10.99
N HIS A 441 -10.58 3.70 -10.51
CA HIS A 441 -10.14 2.66 -9.60
C HIS A 441 -9.89 3.22 -8.20
N LEU A 442 -10.49 2.63 -7.16
CA LEU A 442 -10.18 2.94 -5.78
C LEU A 442 -8.85 2.31 -5.40
N VAL A 443 -7.84 3.14 -5.18
CA VAL A 443 -6.49 2.69 -4.80
C VAL A 443 -6.46 2.32 -3.32
N ARG A 444 -6.95 3.23 -2.46
CA ARG A 444 -7.00 2.98 -1.02
C ARG A 444 -7.72 4.09 -0.24
N ASN A 445 -8.20 3.76 0.94
CA ASN A 445 -8.59 4.75 1.94
C ASN A 445 -7.35 5.35 2.60
N VAL A 446 -7.26 6.69 2.64
CA VAL A 446 -6.10 7.44 3.17
C VAL A 446 -6.36 7.91 4.59
N ALA A 447 -7.57 8.40 4.85
CA ALA A 447 -8.07 8.84 6.14
C ALA A 447 -9.59 8.61 6.19
N PRO A 448 -10.25 8.75 7.34
CA PRO A 448 -11.71 8.79 7.39
C PRO A 448 -12.25 9.79 6.35
N ASN A 449 -13.16 9.33 5.51
CA ASN A 449 -13.78 10.11 4.43
C ASN A 449 -12.78 10.74 3.44
N LYS A 450 -11.62 10.10 3.22
CA LYS A 450 -10.68 10.52 2.18
C LYS A 450 -10.11 9.31 1.45
N GLU A 451 -10.41 9.23 0.17
CA GLU A 451 -9.99 8.17 -0.71
C GLU A 451 -8.94 8.64 -1.71
N MET A 452 -8.04 7.72 -2.08
CA MET A 452 -7.13 7.88 -3.20
C MET A 452 -7.64 7.05 -4.35
N LEU A 453 -7.85 7.69 -5.49
CA LEU A 453 -8.36 7.08 -6.71
C LEU A 453 -7.39 7.28 -7.88
N CYS A 454 -7.52 6.40 -8.87
CA CYS A 454 -6.85 6.51 -10.16
C CYS A 454 -7.93 6.58 -11.25
N ILE A 455 -8.05 7.73 -11.92
CA ILE A 455 -8.86 7.84 -13.13
C ILE A 455 -7.99 7.47 -14.33
N THR A 456 -8.51 6.56 -15.17
CA THR A 456 -7.84 6.09 -16.38
C THR A 456 -8.72 6.41 -17.59
N PHE A 457 -8.16 7.07 -18.59
CA PHE A 457 -8.84 7.43 -19.82
C PHE A 457 -7.84 7.64 -20.97
N GLN A 458 -8.29 7.44 -22.20
CA GLN A 458 -7.54 7.91 -23.37
C GLN A 458 -7.77 9.42 -23.54
N ILE A 459 -6.70 10.18 -23.82
CA ILE A 459 -6.83 11.63 -24.02
C ILE A 459 -7.65 11.87 -25.28
N PRO A 460 -8.80 12.57 -25.20
CA PRO A 460 -9.64 12.83 -26.36
C PRO A 460 -8.89 13.64 -27.44
N THR A 461 -9.12 13.30 -28.68
CA THR A 461 -8.52 13.99 -29.85
C THR A 461 -8.75 15.50 -29.80
N ALA A 462 -9.98 15.92 -29.41
CA ALA A 462 -10.33 17.33 -29.26
C ALA A 462 -9.52 18.07 -28.19
N THR A 463 -8.91 17.32 -27.22
CA THR A 463 -8.00 17.90 -26.23
C THR A 463 -6.60 18.09 -26.82
N LEU A 464 -6.07 17.10 -27.56
CA LEU A 464 -4.71 17.13 -28.08
C LEU A 464 -4.53 18.10 -29.24
N TYR A 465 -5.58 18.28 -30.06
CA TYR A 465 -5.55 19.12 -31.25
C TYR A 465 -6.59 20.24 -31.12
N ARG A 466 -6.24 21.47 -31.57
CA ARG A 466 -7.19 22.56 -31.66
C ARG A 466 -8.20 22.20 -32.75
N ASN A 467 -9.50 22.28 -32.46
CA ASN A 467 -10.55 22.07 -33.47
C ASN A 467 -10.36 23.07 -34.63
N GLN A 468 -9.95 22.59 -35.78
CA GLN A 468 -9.85 23.40 -37.02
C GLN A 468 -11.23 23.88 -37.51
N SER A 469 -12.32 23.35 -36.97
CA SER A 469 -13.70 23.71 -37.37
C SER A 469 -14.19 25.05 -36.79
N LEU A 470 -13.49 25.69 -35.87
CA LEU A 470 -13.87 27.03 -35.38
C LEU A 470 -13.18 28.20 -36.12
N SER A 471 -12.17 27.95 -36.93
CA SER A 471 -11.46 28.98 -37.70
C SER A 471 -12.10 29.31 -39.05
N LEU A 472 -13.08 28.54 -39.53
CA LEU A 472 -13.74 28.78 -40.83
C LEU A 472 -15.02 29.63 -40.75
N GLN A 473 -15.42 30.12 -39.59
CA GLN A 473 -16.63 30.94 -39.43
C GLN A 473 -16.38 32.42 -39.12
N ASN A 474 -15.14 32.86 -38.94
CA ASN A 474 -14.86 34.26 -38.57
C ASN A 474 -14.25 35.12 -39.70
N ASP A 475 -14.09 34.61 -40.93
CA ASP A 475 -13.55 35.39 -42.07
C ASP A 475 -14.62 35.88 -43.04
N GLN A 476 -15.86 36.07 -42.60
CA GLN A 476 -16.84 36.85 -43.36
C GLN A 476 -17.03 38.21 -42.69
N GLU A 477 -16.16 39.16 -43.05
CA GLU A 477 -16.44 40.57 -42.83
C GLU A 477 -17.75 40.98 -43.53
N PRO A 478 -18.67 41.68 -42.87
CA PRO A 478 -19.85 42.23 -43.54
C PRO A 478 -19.43 43.42 -44.40
N PRO A 479 -20.00 43.58 -45.63
CA PRO A 479 -19.60 44.64 -46.55
C PRO A 479 -19.88 46.03 -45.98
N LEU A 480 -18.87 46.89 -46.08
CA LEU A 480 -18.90 48.31 -45.73
C LEU A 480 -20.02 49.03 -46.52
N LYS A 481 -21.04 49.50 -45.84
CA LYS A 481 -22.00 50.47 -46.38
C LYS A 481 -21.36 51.86 -46.48
N ARG A 482 -21.15 52.35 -47.71
CA ARG A 482 -20.81 53.74 -48.00
C ARG A 482 -21.91 54.65 -47.45
N GLN A 483 -21.57 55.56 -46.52
CA GLN A 483 -22.37 56.73 -46.19
C GLN A 483 -21.73 57.98 -46.79
N LYS A 484 -22.65 58.79 -47.40
CA LYS A 484 -22.37 60.04 -48.12
C LYS A 484 -22.02 61.15 -47.09
N THR A 485 -21.13 61.99 -47.62
CA THR A 485 -20.65 63.28 -47.13
C THR A 485 -21.74 64.28 -46.73
N GLY A 486 -21.47 65.09 -45.72
CA GLY A 486 -22.18 66.29 -45.38
C GLY A 486 -21.54 67.01 -44.21
N ASP A 487 -20.66 67.95 -44.48
CA ASP A 487 -20.15 69.03 -43.62
C ASP A 487 -21.19 70.13 -43.38
N PRO A 488 -20.91 71.22 -42.64
CA PRO A 488 -20.13 71.46 -41.43
C PRO A 488 -20.90 72.25 -40.32
N PHE A 489 -20.40 72.54 -39.15
CA PHE A 489 -20.31 73.84 -38.45
C PHE A 489 -19.93 73.70 -36.98
N SER A 490 -18.79 74.29 -36.66
CA SER A 490 -18.38 75.17 -35.54
C SER A 490 -18.77 74.91 -34.12
N GLY A 491 -17.81 75.03 -33.23
CA GLY A 491 -17.95 75.46 -31.85
C GLY A 491 -17.02 74.86 -30.83
N GLU A 492 -15.80 75.41 -30.69
CA GLU A 492 -15.01 75.47 -29.47
C GLU A 492 -15.57 76.54 -28.50
N PRO A 493 -15.07 76.80 -27.27
CA PRO A 493 -14.29 75.95 -26.32
C PRO A 493 -14.80 76.09 -24.84
N GLN A 494 -14.03 75.54 -23.92
CA GLN A 494 -13.64 76.01 -22.55
C GLN A 494 -13.69 74.88 -21.51
N ILE A 495 -12.55 74.44 -21.02
CA ILE A 495 -11.74 74.76 -19.81
C ILE A 495 -12.55 74.84 -18.49
N ALA A 496 -12.17 74.02 -17.55
CA ALA A 496 -11.88 74.20 -16.14
C ALA A 496 -11.90 72.78 -15.48
N SER A 497 -10.79 72.19 -14.97
CA SER A 497 -10.00 72.44 -13.76
C SER A 497 -10.82 72.11 -12.46
N ASP A 498 -10.13 71.29 -11.61
CA ASP A 498 -10.22 71.13 -10.14
C ASP A 498 -11.26 70.12 -9.60
N SER A 499 -10.80 69.11 -9.04
CA SER A 499 -10.17 68.79 -7.74
C SER A 499 -10.02 67.26 -7.63
#